data_4952bf5e3c1cf79ad79a16433693992d
#
_entry.id   4952bf5e3c1cf79ad79a16433693992d
#
_cell.length_a   1.000
_cell.length_b   1.000
_cell.length_c   1.000
_cell.angle_alpha   90.00
_cell.angle_beta   90.00
_cell.angle_gamma   90.00
#
_symmetry.space_group_name_H-M   'P 1'
#
loop_
_entity.id
_entity.type
_entity.pdbx_description
1 polymer ?
#
loop_
_entity_poly.entity_id
_entity_poly.type
_entity_poly.pdbx_seq_one_letter_code
_entity_poly.pdbx_strand_id
1 'polypeptide(L)'
;AASDVYKRQPVEKMTPRISELIDDMFDTMYEANGVGLAAPQVGILKRIVVMDVDGTPHLLINPEILETSGSQTGAEGCLSLPGKSGTVTRPNYVKVRALDRDMQPFELEGTELLARCICHECDHLDGHMYTEKVEGELWDNTYDEYEEYEDEE
;
A
#
# COMPACT_ATOMS: atom_id res chain seq x y z
N ALA A 1 9.03 -1.16 24.53
CA ALA A 1 9.38 0.19 24.10
C ALA A 1 8.31 0.76 23.18
N ALA A 2 8.23 2.10 23.13
CA ALA A 2 7.23 2.78 22.33
C ALA A 2 7.28 2.40 20.83
N SER A 3 8.47 2.09 20.33
CA SER A 3 8.65 1.66 18.94
C SER A 3 7.97 0.33 18.61
N ASP A 4 7.75 -0.54 19.60
CA ASP A 4 7.12 -1.83 19.39
C ASP A 4 5.61 -1.72 19.21
N VAL A 5 5.01 -0.64 19.72
CA VAL A 5 3.57 -0.38 19.60
C VAL A 5 3.17 -0.18 18.13
N TYR A 6 4.09 0.32 17.31
CA TYR A 6 3.83 0.63 15.90
C TYR A 6 4.26 -0.49 14.95
N LYS A 7 4.96 -1.51 15.44
CA LYS A 7 5.33 -2.65 14.62
C LYS A 7 4.14 -3.56 14.40
N ARG A 8 3.95 -3.97 13.16
CA ARG A 8 2.83 -4.83 12.78
C ARG A 8 3.23 -6.29 12.98
N GLN A 9 2.34 -7.09 13.56
CA GLN A 9 2.63 -8.47 13.92
C GLN A 9 2.64 -9.37 12.69
N PRO A 10 3.63 -10.28 12.55
CA PRO A 10 3.59 -11.25 11.48
C PRO A 10 2.41 -12.22 11.66
N VAL A 11 1.90 -12.70 10.54
CA VAL A 11 0.89 -13.76 10.52
C VAL A 11 1.62 -15.10 10.66
N GLU A 12 1.26 -15.89 11.65
CA GLU A 12 1.92 -17.17 11.91
C GLU A 12 1.25 -18.34 11.19
N LYS A 13 -0.07 -18.27 11.03
CA LYS A 13 -0.84 -19.29 10.32
C LYS A 13 -2.09 -18.69 9.72
N MET A 14 -2.61 -19.31 8.66
CA MET A 14 -3.88 -18.92 8.08
C MET A 14 -5.03 -19.46 8.93
N THR A 15 -6.01 -18.59 9.17
CA THR A 15 -7.24 -18.94 9.88
C THR A 15 -8.43 -18.48 9.04
N PRO A 16 -9.64 -19.03 9.27
CA PRO A 16 -10.83 -18.53 8.58
C PRO A 16 -11.04 -17.03 8.79
N ARG A 17 -10.72 -16.53 9.97
CA ARG A 17 -10.86 -15.10 10.29
C ARG A 17 -9.90 -14.23 9.48
N ILE A 18 -8.65 -14.67 9.32
CA ILE A 18 -7.67 -13.95 8.51
C ILE A 18 -8.05 -14.01 7.03
N SER A 19 -8.53 -15.16 6.55
CA SER A 19 -9.00 -15.29 5.17
C SER A 19 -10.16 -14.35 4.89
N GLU A 20 -11.11 -14.23 5.80
CA GLU A 20 -12.22 -13.28 5.68
C GLU A 20 -11.72 -11.83 5.70
N LEU A 21 -10.76 -11.51 6.58
CA LEU A 21 -10.14 -10.18 6.63
C LEU A 21 -9.52 -9.81 5.28
N ILE A 22 -8.82 -10.75 4.66
CA ILE A 22 -8.18 -10.50 3.34
C ILE A 22 -9.24 -10.16 2.30
N ASP A 23 -10.35 -10.90 2.25
CA ASP A 23 -11.44 -10.62 1.33
C ASP A 23 -12.05 -9.24 1.59
N ASP A 24 -12.25 -8.89 2.85
CA ASP A 24 -12.77 -7.56 3.25
C ASP A 24 -11.78 -6.45 2.87
N MET A 25 -10.49 -6.70 2.98
CA MET A 25 -9.47 -5.72 2.57
C MET A 25 -9.52 -5.45 1.07
N PHE A 26 -9.65 -6.49 0.24
CA PHE A 26 -9.82 -6.30 -1.19
C PHE A 26 -11.08 -5.50 -1.50
N ASP A 27 -12.20 -5.84 -0.88
CA ASP A 27 -13.45 -5.11 -1.08
C ASP A 27 -13.32 -3.64 -0.69
N THR A 28 -12.72 -3.36 0.45
CA THR A 28 -12.49 -1.99 0.93
C THR A 28 -11.62 -1.21 -0.04
N MET A 29 -10.53 -1.83 -0.51
CA MET A 29 -9.63 -1.22 -1.48
C MET A 29 -10.36 -0.86 -2.78
N TYR A 30 -11.13 -1.80 -3.32
CA TYR A 30 -11.86 -1.58 -4.58
C TYR A 30 -12.95 -0.52 -4.43
N GLU A 31 -13.69 -0.52 -3.32
CA GLU A 31 -14.73 0.49 -3.06
C GLU A 31 -14.15 1.90 -2.99
N ALA A 32 -12.92 2.03 -2.50
CA ALA A 32 -12.24 3.30 -2.38
C ALA A 32 -11.45 3.68 -3.64
N ASN A 33 -11.50 2.86 -4.70
CA ASN A 33 -10.71 3.04 -5.92
C ASN A 33 -9.20 3.09 -5.64
N GLY A 34 -8.75 2.37 -4.63
CA GLY A 34 -7.34 2.29 -4.26
C GLY A 34 -6.62 1.21 -5.03
N VAL A 35 -5.30 1.33 -5.12
CA VAL A 35 -4.43 0.33 -5.76
C VAL A 35 -3.72 -0.54 -4.73
N GLY A 36 -3.77 -0.17 -3.45
CA GLY A 36 -3.16 -0.93 -2.36
C GLY A 36 -3.79 -0.59 -1.02
N LEU A 37 -3.71 -1.54 -0.10
CA LEU A 37 -4.19 -1.37 1.27
C LEU A 37 -3.42 -2.30 2.20
N ALA A 38 -2.95 -1.76 3.32
CA ALA A 38 -2.30 -2.54 4.37
C ALA A 38 -3.26 -2.74 5.55
N ALA A 39 -3.20 -3.89 6.21
CA ALA A 39 -4.11 -4.21 7.31
C ALA A 39 -4.15 -3.14 8.42
N PRO A 40 -3.03 -2.50 8.80
CA PRO A 40 -3.09 -1.43 9.80
C PRO A 40 -4.03 -0.28 9.45
N GLN A 41 -4.26 -0.02 8.17
CA GLN A 41 -5.16 1.04 7.72
C GLN A 41 -6.62 0.77 8.04
N VAL A 42 -6.97 -0.48 8.30
CA VAL A 42 -8.32 -0.87 8.76
C VAL A 42 -8.32 -1.31 10.22
N GLY A 43 -7.28 -0.93 10.97
CA GLY A 43 -7.20 -1.15 12.41
C GLY A 43 -6.68 -2.52 12.83
N ILE A 44 -6.15 -3.31 11.89
CA ILE A 44 -5.63 -4.65 12.18
C ILE A 44 -4.10 -4.62 12.12
N LEU A 45 -3.45 -4.86 13.25
CA LEU A 45 -1.99 -4.76 13.36
C LEU A 45 -1.31 -6.06 12.93
N LYS A 46 -1.54 -6.46 11.68
CA LYS A 46 -0.96 -7.65 11.05
C LYS A 46 -0.24 -7.26 9.77
N ARG A 47 0.77 -8.03 9.41
CA ARG A 47 1.59 -7.77 8.23
C ARG A 47 0.93 -8.39 6.99
N ILE A 48 -0.15 -7.76 6.54
CA ILE A 48 -0.92 -8.18 5.37
C ILE A 48 -1.11 -6.96 4.45
N VAL A 49 -0.84 -7.16 3.16
CA VAL A 49 -1.02 -6.14 2.13
C VAL A 49 -1.81 -6.74 0.97
N VAL A 50 -2.77 -5.99 0.45
CA VAL A 50 -3.46 -6.32 -0.80
C VAL A 50 -3.18 -5.20 -1.81
N MET A 51 -3.08 -5.57 -3.08
CA MET A 51 -2.80 -4.63 -4.18
C MET A 51 -3.50 -5.09 -5.45
N ASP A 52 -3.86 -4.11 -6.28
CA ASP A 52 -4.30 -4.36 -7.64
C ASP A 52 -4.00 -3.11 -8.46
N VAL A 53 -2.93 -3.18 -9.23
CA VAL A 53 -2.41 -2.04 -9.98
C VAL A 53 -2.87 -2.08 -11.44
N ASP A 54 -2.96 -3.26 -12.01
CA ASP A 54 -3.16 -3.48 -13.44
C ASP A 54 -4.24 -4.52 -13.76
N GLY A 55 -5.17 -4.75 -12.84
CA GLY A 55 -6.21 -5.76 -13.00
C GLY A 55 -5.81 -7.13 -12.47
N THR A 56 -4.61 -7.25 -11.90
CA THR A 56 -4.15 -8.48 -11.27
C THR A 56 -4.07 -8.29 -9.76
N PRO A 57 -4.93 -8.95 -8.97
CA PRO A 57 -4.86 -8.84 -7.53
C PRO A 57 -3.62 -9.54 -6.96
N HIS A 58 -2.99 -8.89 -6.00
CA HIS A 58 -1.83 -9.42 -5.28
C HIS A 58 -2.10 -9.42 -3.79
N LEU A 59 -1.73 -10.49 -3.12
CA LEU A 59 -1.75 -10.62 -1.67
C LEU A 59 -0.33 -10.87 -1.18
N LEU A 60 0.13 -10.05 -0.24
CA LEU A 60 1.44 -10.22 0.38
C LEU A 60 1.25 -10.39 1.89
N ILE A 61 1.53 -11.57 2.41
CA ILE A 61 1.54 -11.85 3.83
C ILE A 61 2.98 -11.90 4.29
N ASN A 62 3.30 -11.17 5.36
CA ASN A 62 4.65 -11.05 5.90
C ASN A 62 5.68 -10.64 4.83
N PRO A 63 5.45 -9.57 4.06
CA PRO A 63 6.36 -9.21 2.98
C PRO A 63 7.71 -8.75 3.49
N GLU A 64 8.74 -9.11 2.72
CA GLU A 64 10.12 -8.69 2.95
C GLU A 64 10.71 -8.24 1.63
N ILE A 65 11.17 -6.99 1.55
CA ILE A 65 11.80 -6.47 0.34
C ILE A 65 13.22 -7.03 0.27
N LEU A 66 13.53 -7.75 -0.81
CA LEU A 66 14.82 -8.41 -1.01
C LEU A 66 15.78 -7.55 -1.83
N GLU A 67 15.28 -6.86 -2.84
CA GLU A 67 16.08 -6.07 -3.77
C GLU A 67 15.31 -4.85 -4.22
N THR A 68 16.04 -3.75 -4.41
CA THR A 68 15.51 -2.54 -5.05
C THR A 68 16.55 -1.99 -6.00
N SER A 69 16.10 -1.36 -7.10
CA SER A 69 17.00 -0.66 -8.01
C SER A 69 16.27 0.44 -8.77
N GLY A 70 17.07 1.37 -9.31
CA GLY A 70 16.54 2.50 -10.05
C GLY A 70 15.77 3.46 -9.17
N SER A 71 15.18 4.46 -9.80
CA SER A 71 14.32 5.40 -9.09
C SER A 71 13.24 5.93 -10.01
N GLN A 72 12.10 6.29 -9.41
CA GLN A 72 11.00 6.96 -10.07
C GLN A 72 10.46 8.04 -9.14
N THR A 73 10.04 9.15 -9.71
CA THR A 73 9.44 10.24 -8.94
C THR A 73 8.05 10.50 -9.47
N GLY A 74 7.07 10.55 -8.59
CA GLY A 74 5.70 10.75 -9.01
C GLY A 74 4.78 11.01 -7.83
N ALA A 75 3.49 11.18 -8.16
CA ALA A 75 2.46 11.46 -7.18
C ALA A 75 2.10 10.20 -6.39
N GLU A 76 1.94 10.37 -5.08
CA GLU A 76 1.37 9.34 -4.21
C GLU A 76 0.26 9.94 -3.37
N GLY A 77 -0.75 9.13 -3.13
CA GLY A 77 -1.79 9.39 -2.15
C GLY A 77 -2.00 8.15 -1.30
N CYS A 78 -2.86 8.25 -0.30
CA CYS A 78 -3.12 7.13 0.59
C CYS A 78 -4.57 7.16 1.04
N LEU A 79 -5.20 6.00 1.18
CA LEU A 79 -6.57 5.88 1.68
C LEU A 79 -6.69 6.39 3.12
N SER A 80 -5.59 6.38 3.88
CA SER A 80 -5.54 6.93 5.24
C SER A 80 -5.48 8.45 5.29
N LEU A 81 -5.24 9.11 4.15
CA LEU A 81 -5.19 10.56 4.03
C LEU A 81 -5.91 10.97 2.74
N PRO A 82 -7.24 10.81 2.70
CA PRO A 82 -8.01 11.04 1.47
C PRO A 82 -7.96 12.51 1.04
N GLY A 83 -8.01 12.71 -0.28
CA GLY A 83 -8.03 14.04 -0.88
C GLY A 83 -6.68 14.74 -0.93
N LYS A 84 -5.61 14.10 -0.49
CA LYS A 84 -4.26 14.66 -0.51
C LYS A 84 -3.32 13.81 -1.36
N SER A 85 -2.35 14.44 -1.99
CA SER A 85 -1.27 13.77 -2.70
C SER A 85 0.04 14.51 -2.50
N GLY A 86 1.14 13.85 -2.75
CA GLY A 86 2.47 14.43 -2.66
C GLY A 86 3.42 13.75 -3.64
N THR A 87 4.52 14.41 -3.95
CA THR A 87 5.55 13.88 -4.82
C THR A 87 6.52 13.05 -3.99
N VAL A 88 6.73 11.79 -4.39
CA VAL A 88 7.60 10.85 -3.68
C VAL A 88 8.52 10.15 -4.67
N THR A 89 9.77 9.98 -4.30
CA THR A 89 10.74 9.18 -5.06
C THR A 89 10.82 7.80 -4.43
N ARG A 90 10.65 6.78 -5.28
CA ARG A 90 10.68 5.36 -4.91
C ARG A 90 11.59 4.60 -5.84
N PRO A 91 12.06 3.40 -5.43
CA PRO A 91 12.71 2.51 -6.39
C PRO A 91 11.80 2.22 -7.59
N ASN A 92 12.39 2.08 -8.78
CA ASN A 92 11.63 1.72 -9.97
C ASN A 92 11.47 0.21 -10.13
N TYR A 93 12.32 -0.55 -9.47
CA TYR A 93 12.26 -2.02 -9.43
C TYR A 93 12.30 -2.47 -7.97
N VAL A 94 11.44 -3.43 -7.64
CA VAL A 94 11.39 -4.05 -6.31
C VAL A 94 11.18 -5.55 -6.46
N LYS A 95 11.94 -6.32 -5.69
CA LYS A 95 11.71 -7.74 -5.52
C LYS A 95 11.32 -7.98 -4.07
N VAL A 96 10.19 -8.63 -3.85
CA VAL A 96 9.66 -8.89 -2.51
C VAL A 96 9.40 -10.39 -2.36
N ARG A 97 9.68 -10.90 -1.15
CA ARG A 97 9.26 -12.25 -0.75
C ARG A 97 8.09 -12.11 0.19
N ALA A 98 7.09 -12.96 0.04
CA ALA A 98 5.92 -12.97 0.90
C ALA A 98 5.35 -14.37 0.98
N LEU A 99 4.29 -14.53 1.77
CA LEU A 99 3.50 -15.75 1.83
C LEU A 99 2.17 -15.50 1.12
N ASP A 100 1.68 -16.54 0.44
CA ASP A 100 0.36 -16.51 -0.18
C ASP A 100 -0.73 -16.93 0.81
N ARG A 101 -1.99 -17.05 0.34
CA ARG A 101 -3.12 -17.40 1.21
C ARG A 101 -2.97 -18.80 1.82
N ASP A 102 -2.20 -19.69 1.20
CA ASP A 102 -1.89 -21.01 1.70
C ASP A 102 -0.64 -21.03 2.58
N MET A 103 -0.11 -19.85 2.91
CA MET A 103 1.09 -19.65 3.72
C MET A 103 2.34 -20.26 3.07
N GLN A 104 2.36 -20.29 1.73
CA GLN A 104 3.52 -20.74 0.98
C GLN A 104 4.34 -19.55 0.50
N PRO A 105 5.66 -19.62 0.61
CA PRO A 105 6.52 -18.51 0.19
C PRO A 105 6.55 -18.37 -1.33
N PHE A 106 6.59 -17.12 -1.77
CA PHE A 106 6.76 -16.78 -3.18
C PHE A 106 7.51 -15.46 -3.30
N GLU A 107 8.01 -15.18 -4.48
CA GLU A 107 8.66 -13.92 -4.78
C GLU A 107 7.87 -13.20 -5.87
N LEU A 108 7.77 -11.88 -5.73
CA LEU A 108 7.13 -11.01 -6.70
C LEU A 108 8.10 -9.91 -7.09
N GLU A 109 8.25 -9.70 -8.39
CA GLU A 109 9.04 -8.60 -8.93
C GLU A 109 8.09 -7.58 -9.55
N GLY A 110 8.34 -6.31 -9.28
CA GLY A 110 7.52 -5.23 -9.81
C GLY A 110 8.35 -4.05 -10.27
N THR A 111 7.84 -3.36 -11.28
CA THR A 111 8.44 -2.11 -11.78
C THR A 111 7.36 -1.04 -11.81
N GLU A 112 7.80 0.21 -11.90
CA GLU A 112 6.92 1.37 -12.06
C GLU A 112 5.87 1.44 -10.96
N LEU A 113 4.58 1.46 -11.29
CA LEU A 113 3.51 1.61 -10.31
C LEU A 113 3.44 0.45 -9.32
N LEU A 114 3.68 -0.78 -9.77
CA LEU A 114 3.69 -1.93 -8.86
C LEU A 114 4.84 -1.82 -7.84
N ALA A 115 6.04 -1.43 -8.28
CA ALA A 115 7.16 -1.22 -7.36
C ALA A 115 6.82 -0.13 -6.34
N ARG A 116 6.24 0.97 -6.78
CA ARG A 116 5.80 2.07 -5.90
C ARG A 116 4.79 1.58 -4.88
N CYS A 117 3.81 0.81 -5.32
CA CYS A 117 2.76 0.28 -4.46
C CYS A 117 3.32 -0.67 -3.40
N ILE A 118 4.20 -1.58 -3.78
CA ILE A 118 4.85 -2.50 -2.84
C ILE A 118 5.56 -1.71 -1.73
N CYS A 119 6.38 -0.73 -2.10
CA CYS A 119 7.12 0.08 -1.14
C CYS A 119 6.19 0.89 -0.23
N HIS A 120 5.15 1.50 -0.80
CA HIS A 120 4.20 2.31 -0.05
C HIS A 120 3.49 1.47 1.01
N GLU A 121 2.99 0.29 0.63
CA GLU A 121 2.25 -0.56 1.57
C GLU A 121 3.17 -1.23 2.59
N CYS A 122 4.38 -1.61 2.21
CA CYS A 122 5.36 -2.13 3.16
C CYS A 122 5.75 -1.07 4.19
N ASP A 123 5.83 0.20 3.79
CA ASP A 123 6.06 1.30 4.74
C ASP A 123 4.95 1.36 5.79
N HIS A 124 3.68 1.18 5.41
CA HIS A 124 2.58 1.14 6.36
C HIS A 124 2.76 0.03 7.39
N LEU A 125 3.26 -1.13 6.96
CA LEU A 125 3.53 -2.24 7.88
C LEU A 125 4.62 -1.90 8.88
N ASP A 126 5.52 -0.99 8.54
CA ASP A 126 6.60 -0.54 9.41
C ASP A 126 6.25 0.76 10.16
N GLY A 127 5.00 1.21 10.03
CA GLY A 127 4.51 2.40 10.72
C GLY A 127 4.82 3.71 10.03
N HIS A 128 5.17 3.68 8.75
CA HIS A 128 5.52 4.87 7.98
C HIS A 128 4.44 5.24 6.97
N MET A 129 4.21 6.53 6.79
CA MET A 129 3.31 7.05 5.77
C MET A 129 4.11 7.76 4.68
N TYR A 130 3.53 7.84 3.46
CA TYR A 130 4.19 8.51 2.33
C TYR A 130 4.53 9.97 2.63
N THR A 131 3.79 10.63 3.52
CA THR A 131 4.01 12.02 3.90
C THR A 131 5.40 12.25 4.47
N GLU A 132 6.03 11.24 5.06
CA GLU A 132 7.40 11.32 5.56
C GLU A 132 8.43 11.43 4.45
N LYS A 133 8.07 11.04 3.23
CA LYS A 133 8.95 10.96 2.06
C LYS A 133 8.59 11.96 0.97
N VAL A 134 7.59 12.81 1.21
CA VAL A 134 7.12 13.79 0.21
C VAL A 134 8.18 14.85 -0.02
N GLU A 135 8.43 15.14 -1.29
CA GLU A 135 9.27 16.23 -1.75
C GLU A 135 8.37 17.43 -2.03
N GLY A 136 8.63 18.53 -1.32
CA GLY A 136 7.78 19.71 -1.39
C GLY A 136 6.51 19.58 -0.56
N GLU A 137 5.45 20.24 -0.98
CA GLU A 137 4.19 20.29 -0.25
C GLU A 137 3.16 19.29 -0.77
N LEU A 138 2.26 18.86 0.11
CA LEU A 138 1.07 18.11 -0.29
C LEU A 138 0.12 19.04 -1.05
N TRP A 139 -0.60 18.47 -2.02
CA TRP A 139 -1.67 19.21 -2.70
C TRP A 139 -3.01 18.52 -2.46
N ASP A 140 -4.09 19.27 -2.70
CA ASP A 140 -5.45 18.83 -2.45
C ASP A 140 -6.09 18.34 -3.76
N ASN A 141 -6.42 17.04 -3.83
CA ASN A 141 -7.05 16.44 -4.99
C ASN A 141 -8.52 16.86 -5.16
N THR A 142 -9.21 17.15 -4.06
CA THR A 142 -10.62 17.52 -4.10
C THR A 142 -10.84 18.90 -4.76
N TYR A 143 -9.86 19.76 -4.73
CA TYR A 143 -9.91 21.07 -5.36
C TYR A 143 -10.04 20.96 -6.89
N ASP A 144 -9.29 20.05 -7.49
CA ASP A 144 -9.31 19.82 -8.93
C ASP A 144 -10.67 19.29 -9.40
N GLU A 145 -11.31 18.42 -8.60
CA GLU A 145 -12.64 17.90 -8.89
C GLU A 145 -13.69 19.03 -8.88
N TYR A 146 -13.59 19.98 -7.96
CA TYR A 146 -14.49 21.11 -7.89
C TYR A 146 -14.31 22.07 -9.07
N GLU A 147 -13.10 22.29 -9.52
CA GLU A 147 -12.83 23.11 -10.70
C GLU A 147 -13.43 22.50 -11.98
N GLU A 148 -13.32 21.17 -12.12
CA GLU A 148 -13.91 20.47 -13.25
C GLU A 148 -15.44 20.62 -13.27
N TYR A 149 -16.08 20.56 -12.12
CA TYR A 149 -17.52 20.75 -12.00
C TYR A 149 -17.95 22.19 -12.35
N GLU A 150 -17.19 23.17 -11.95
CA GLU A 150 -17.48 24.59 -12.27
C GLU A 150 -17.30 24.89 -13.75
N ASP A 151 -16.31 24.26 -14.39
CA ASP A 151 -16.05 24.45 -15.82
C ASP A 151 -17.13 23.81 -16.69
N GLU A 152 -17.88 22.83 -16.20
CA GLU A 152 -18.97 22.18 -16.91
C GLU A 152 -20.29 23.00 -16.87
N GLU A 153 -20.41 23.95 -15.97
CA GLU A 153 -21.57 24.85 -15.85
C GLU A 153 -21.46 26.06 -16.77
#